data_3d5a5c9f1b82c52e94a697f23bdb75c4
#
_entry.id   3d5a5c9f1b82c52e94a697f23bdb75c4
#
_cell.length_a   1.000
_cell.length_b   1.000
_cell.length_c   1.000
_cell.angle_alpha   90.00
_cell.angle_beta   90.00
_cell.angle_gamma   90.00
#
_symmetry.space_group_name_H-M   'P 1'
#
loop_
_entity.id
_entity.type
_entity.pdbx_description
1 polymer ?
#
loop_
_entity_poly.entity_id
_entity_poly.type
_entity_poly.pdbx_seq_one_letter_code
_entity_poly.pdbx_strand_id
1 'polypeptide(L)'
;MRNMFLFVLVTAAALLIVPAQNAQAQSRSETPKVEVGAQYTFLRLRDFDINDSGVGGRLTYNVTDNFGIEGEVNFFPQRRPNFATLTSTDSQRTQALFGVKYGMRSEKLGIFGKLRPGFIYFGQGTPVVPGGSSASATEFALDFGGVFELYPSRHLALRFDVGDTVIRFGGFGFTSHNLQITPGVALRF
;
A
#
# COMPACT_ATOMS: atom_id res chain seq x y z
N MET A 1 -6.48 0.32 -24.26
CA MET A 1 -5.92 0.22 -22.90
C MET A 1 -6.95 0.42 -21.80
N ARG A 2 -8.01 1.24 -21.96
CA ARG A 2 -9.06 1.48 -20.95
C ARG A 2 -9.89 0.23 -20.61
N ASN A 3 -10.11 -0.67 -21.57
CA ASN A 3 -10.94 -1.88 -21.38
C ASN A 3 -10.17 -3.04 -20.69
N MET A 4 -8.86 -3.03 -20.73
CA MET A 4 -8.03 -4.07 -20.09
C MET A 4 -7.97 -3.88 -18.56
N PHE A 5 -8.05 -2.64 -18.06
CA PHE A 5 -8.13 -2.35 -16.63
C PHE A 5 -9.48 -2.76 -16.02
N LEU A 6 -10.57 -2.59 -16.76
CA LEU A 6 -11.89 -3.03 -16.30
C LEU A 6 -11.97 -4.56 -16.18
N PHE A 7 -11.33 -5.29 -17.08
CA PHE A 7 -11.29 -6.76 -17.06
C PHE A 7 -10.52 -7.31 -15.85
N VAL A 8 -9.39 -6.70 -15.48
CA VAL A 8 -8.60 -7.10 -14.30
C VAL A 8 -9.37 -6.81 -13.01
N LEU A 9 -10.11 -5.71 -12.94
CA LEU A 9 -10.91 -5.35 -11.76
C LEU A 9 -12.12 -6.27 -11.59
N VAL A 10 -12.78 -6.65 -12.67
CA VAL A 10 -13.95 -7.56 -12.65
C VAL A 10 -13.54 -9.00 -12.35
N THR A 11 -12.38 -9.46 -12.86
CA THR A 11 -11.86 -10.80 -12.52
C THR A 11 -11.38 -10.89 -11.07
N ALA A 12 -10.82 -9.83 -10.50
CA ALA A 12 -10.45 -9.78 -9.08
C ALA A 12 -11.71 -9.80 -8.16
N ALA A 13 -12.79 -9.13 -8.56
CA ALA A 13 -14.05 -9.13 -7.82
C ALA A 13 -14.80 -10.48 -7.91
N ALA A 14 -14.71 -11.19 -9.04
CA ALA A 14 -15.36 -12.48 -9.23
C ALA A 14 -14.71 -13.61 -8.42
N LEU A 15 -13.42 -13.51 -8.09
CA LEU A 15 -12.70 -14.48 -7.24
C LEU A 15 -13.07 -14.36 -5.75
N LEU A 16 -13.75 -13.28 -5.33
CA LEU A 16 -14.20 -13.07 -3.95
C LEU A 16 -15.55 -13.75 -3.63
N ILE A 17 -16.26 -14.33 -4.61
CA ILE A 17 -17.59 -14.93 -4.46
C ILE A 17 -17.53 -16.48 -4.54
N VAL A 18 -16.46 -17.10 -4.11
CA VAL A 18 -16.48 -18.55 -3.90
C VAL A 18 -17.04 -18.81 -2.49
N PRO A 19 -18.22 -19.44 -2.36
CA PRO A 19 -18.74 -19.79 -1.05
C PRO A 19 -17.77 -20.78 -0.39
N ALA A 20 -17.25 -20.42 0.77
CA ALA A 20 -16.43 -21.29 1.62
C ALA A 20 -17.32 -22.41 2.18
N GLN A 21 -17.55 -23.46 1.40
CA GLN A 21 -18.18 -24.68 1.89
C GLN A 21 -17.11 -25.64 2.39
N ASN A 22 -17.15 -25.85 3.72
CA ASN A 22 -16.66 -27.03 4.43
C ASN A 22 -15.18 -27.41 4.30
N ALA A 23 -14.29 -26.67 4.95
CA ALA A 23 -13.05 -27.24 5.49
C ALA A 23 -13.32 -27.67 6.94
N GLN A 24 -13.52 -28.97 7.13
CA GLN A 24 -13.74 -29.60 8.45
C GLN A 24 -12.51 -29.44 9.33
N ALA A 25 -12.79 -29.26 10.60
CA ALA A 25 -11.95 -29.20 11.78
C ALA A 25 -10.71 -30.12 11.76
N GLN A 26 -9.59 -29.58 11.29
CA GLN A 26 -8.28 -29.99 11.75
C GLN A 26 -7.79 -28.90 12.70
N SER A 27 -7.17 -29.27 13.80
CA SER A 27 -6.75 -28.39 14.90
C SER A 27 -6.20 -27.06 14.37
N ARG A 28 -7.04 -26.05 14.38
CA ARG A 28 -6.77 -24.72 13.85
C ARG A 28 -5.72 -24.10 14.77
N SER A 29 -4.48 -24.10 14.33
CA SER A 29 -3.45 -23.28 14.95
C SER A 29 -3.98 -21.84 14.93
N GLU A 30 -4.20 -21.26 16.11
CA GLU A 30 -4.70 -19.89 16.19
C GLU A 30 -3.84 -18.96 15.35
N THR A 31 -4.48 -18.15 14.53
CA THR A 31 -3.79 -17.13 13.75
C THR A 31 -3.14 -16.13 14.69
N PRO A 32 -1.83 -15.84 14.53
CA PRO A 32 -1.16 -14.79 15.28
C PRO A 32 -1.93 -13.48 15.18
N LYS A 33 -2.22 -12.86 16.34
CA LYS A 33 -3.10 -11.69 16.39
C LYS A 33 -2.40 -10.40 15.99
N VAL A 34 -1.10 -10.32 16.25
CA VAL A 34 -0.31 -9.12 15.97
C VAL A 34 0.80 -9.43 14.97
N GLU A 35 0.93 -8.60 13.95
CA GLU A 35 2.03 -8.68 12.99
C GLU A 35 2.72 -7.32 12.93
N VAL A 36 4.05 -7.32 13.10
CA VAL A 36 4.90 -6.12 12.98
C VAL A 36 5.83 -6.32 11.81
N GLY A 37 5.78 -5.46 10.82
CA GLY A 37 6.51 -5.62 9.57
C GLY A 37 7.34 -4.43 9.17
N ALA A 38 8.41 -4.72 8.42
CA ALA A 38 9.17 -3.76 7.65
C ALA A 38 8.93 -4.02 6.15
N GLN A 39 8.99 -2.95 5.36
CA GLN A 39 8.65 -3.03 3.94
C GLN A 39 9.44 -2.03 3.11
N TYR A 40 9.54 -2.37 1.83
CA TYR A 40 10.03 -1.49 0.79
C TYR A 40 8.86 -1.14 -0.13
N THR A 41 8.69 0.13 -0.48
CA THR A 41 7.54 0.60 -1.25
C THR A 41 8.00 1.28 -2.52
N PHE A 42 7.46 0.84 -3.65
CA PHE A 42 7.55 1.52 -4.95
C PHE A 42 6.24 2.23 -5.20
N LEU A 43 6.29 3.54 -5.42
CA LEU A 43 5.14 4.37 -5.75
C LEU A 43 5.40 5.09 -7.08
N ARG A 44 4.58 4.80 -8.09
CA ARG A 44 4.63 5.49 -9.38
C ARG A 44 3.56 6.56 -9.45
N LEU A 45 3.97 7.82 -9.33
CA LEU A 45 3.13 9.00 -9.50
C LEU A 45 2.95 9.28 -11.00
N ARG A 46 1.82 8.81 -11.57
CA ARG A 46 1.58 8.84 -13.03
C ARG A 46 1.54 10.25 -13.61
N ASP A 47 0.87 11.17 -12.94
CA ASP A 47 0.66 12.54 -13.46
C ASP A 47 1.93 13.39 -13.45
N PHE A 48 2.92 12.96 -12.67
CA PHE A 48 4.21 13.62 -12.56
C PHE A 48 5.35 12.84 -13.25
N ASP A 49 5.07 11.64 -13.80
CA ASP A 49 6.06 10.67 -14.32
C ASP A 49 7.22 10.42 -13.35
N ILE A 50 6.89 10.31 -12.07
CA ILE A 50 7.83 10.13 -10.97
C ILE A 50 7.73 8.71 -10.45
N ASN A 51 8.88 8.06 -10.30
CA ASN A 51 9.01 6.79 -9.59
C ASN A 51 9.67 7.03 -8.25
N ASP A 52 8.95 6.80 -7.18
CA ASP A 52 9.44 6.92 -5.81
C ASP A 52 9.70 5.56 -5.21
N SER A 53 10.77 5.48 -4.42
CA SER A 53 11.12 4.33 -3.62
C SER A 53 11.23 4.74 -2.17
N GLY A 54 10.65 3.96 -1.29
CA GLY A 54 10.61 4.25 0.14
C GLY A 54 10.78 3.00 0.99
N VAL A 55 10.99 3.24 2.26
CA VAL A 55 11.00 2.22 3.31
C VAL A 55 9.91 2.54 4.32
N GLY A 56 9.35 1.51 4.92
CA GLY A 56 8.26 1.72 5.87
C GLY A 56 8.12 0.63 6.88
N GLY A 57 7.16 0.85 7.77
CA GLY A 57 6.73 -0.11 8.77
C GLY A 57 5.22 -0.29 8.74
N ARG A 58 4.79 -1.47 9.19
CA ARG A 58 3.38 -1.82 9.28
C ARG A 58 3.10 -2.56 10.57
N LEU A 59 1.95 -2.24 11.15
CA LEU A 59 1.34 -2.97 12.24
C LEU A 59 0.00 -3.53 11.76
N THR A 60 -0.21 -4.83 11.93
CA THR A 60 -1.47 -5.50 11.61
C THR A 60 -2.02 -6.15 12.86
N TYR A 61 -3.31 -5.98 13.11
CA TYR A 61 -4.06 -6.72 14.11
C TYR A 61 -5.08 -7.61 13.41
N ASN A 62 -4.88 -8.93 13.48
CA ASN A 62 -5.79 -9.92 12.91
C ASN A 62 -6.97 -10.13 13.88
N VAL A 63 -8.13 -9.58 13.55
CA VAL A 63 -9.36 -9.72 14.33
C VAL A 63 -9.91 -11.15 14.18
N THR A 64 -9.82 -11.68 12.96
CA THR A 64 -10.14 -13.07 12.61
C THR A 64 -9.09 -13.59 11.61
N ASP A 65 -9.21 -14.86 11.22
CA ASP A 65 -8.34 -15.44 10.19
C ASP A 65 -8.45 -14.70 8.84
N ASN A 66 -9.63 -14.13 8.58
CA ASN A 66 -10.01 -13.53 7.30
C ASN A 66 -10.01 -12.00 7.31
N PHE A 67 -10.01 -11.37 8.48
CA PHE A 67 -10.14 -9.93 8.65
C PHE A 67 -9.07 -9.37 9.57
N GLY A 68 -8.39 -8.32 9.12
CA GLY A 68 -7.38 -7.59 9.89
C GLY A 68 -7.50 -6.10 9.73
N ILE A 69 -7.05 -5.38 10.76
CA ILE A 69 -6.89 -3.92 10.80
C ILE A 69 -5.40 -3.62 10.62
N GLU A 70 -5.06 -2.64 9.80
CA GLU A 70 -3.67 -2.32 9.47
C GLU A 70 -3.39 -0.83 9.62
N GLY A 71 -2.22 -0.51 10.18
CA GLY A 71 -1.59 0.80 10.12
C GLY A 71 -0.24 0.71 9.40
N GLU A 72 0.04 1.64 8.52
CA GLU A 72 1.26 1.64 7.70
C GLU A 72 1.83 3.05 7.59
N VAL A 73 3.16 3.17 7.70
CA VAL A 73 3.88 4.42 7.46
C VAL A 73 5.03 4.13 6.50
N ASN A 74 5.10 4.90 5.42
CA ASN A 74 6.16 4.82 4.42
C ASN A 74 6.88 6.17 4.32
N PHE A 75 8.19 6.11 4.23
CA PHE A 75 9.06 7.25 4.05
C PHE A 75 9.81 7.13 2.72
N PHE A 76 9.69 8.15 1.87
CA PHE A 76 10.29 8.22 0.54
C PHE A 76 11.37 9.31 0.54
N PRO A 77 12.65 8.97 0.81
CA PRO A 77 13.76 9.91 0.77
C PRO A 77 14.19 10.13 -0.67
N GLN A 78 13.78 11.21 -1.31
CA GLN A 78 14.23 11.52 -2.67
C GLN A 78 15.02 12.82 -2.73
N ARG A 79 16.19 12.74 -3.37
CA ARG A 79 16.98 13.91 -3.78
C ARG A 79 16.89 14.05 -5.30
N ARG A 80 16.40 15.19 -5.76
CA ARG A 80 16.35 15.48 -7.19
C ARG A 80 17.45 16.48 -7.53
N PRO A 81 18.38 16.11 -8.42
CA PRO A 81 19.33 17.09 -8.94
C PRO A 81 18.59 18.12 -9.78
N ASN A 82 18.70 19.38 -9.42
CA ASN A 82 18.24 20.47 -10.27
C ASN A 82 19.40 20.93 -11.14
N PHE A 83 19.44 20.49 -12.38
CA PHE A 83 20.51 20.82 -13.33
C PHE A 83 20.58 22.31 -13.71
N ALA A 84 19.48 23.05 -13.54
CA ALA A 84 19.45 24.47 -13.84
C ALA A 84 20.12 25.34 -12.76
N THR A 85 20.12 24.87 -11.51
CA THR A 85 20.66 25.61 -10.35
C THR A 85 21.87 24.94 -9.71
N LEU A 86 22.30 23.76 -10.21
CA LEU A 86 23.36 22.92 -9.64
C LEU A 86 23.12 22.55 -8.15
N THR A 87 21.88 22.65 -7.69
CA THR A 87 21.46 22.33 -6.33
C THR A 87 20.62 21.06 -6.32
N SER A 88 20.69 20.27 -5.27
CA SER A 88 19.77 19.16 -5.03
C SER A 88 18.61 19.67 -4.21
N THR A 89 17.38 19.45 -4.66
CA THR A 89 16.19 19.74 -3.85
C THR A 89 15.76 18.46 -3.14
N ASP A 90 15.73 18.50 -1.81
CA ASP A 90 15.23 17.39 -1.00
C ASP A 90 13.71 17.31 -1.12
N SER A 91 13.24 16.27 -1.79
CA SER A 91 11.83 16.00 -2.05
C SER A 91 11.40 14.82 -1.17
N GLN A 92 11.28 15.06 0.13
CA GLN A 92 10.84 14.04 1.07
C GLN A 92 9.33 13.88 1.03
N ARG A 93 8.87 12.63 1.05
CA ARG A 93 7.45 12.31 1.20
C ARG A 93 7.27 11.31 2.32
N THR A 94 6.19 11.52 3.09
CA THR A 94 5.78 10.58 4.13
C THR A 94 4.32 10.23 3.90
N GLN A 95 4.04 8.94 3.81
CA GLN A 95 2.68 8.41 3.67
C GLN A 95 2.30 7.70 4.95
N ALA A 96 1.11 7.97 5.47
CA ALA A 96 0.51 7.25 6.59
C ALA A 96 -0.88 6.77 6.19
N LEU A 97 -1.08 5.45 6.26
CA LEU A 97 -2.30 4.77 5.85
C LEU A 97 -2.82 3.93 7.03
N PHE A 98 -4.15 3.90 7.19
CA PHE A 98 -4.82 3.07 8.19
C PHE A 98 -6.08 2.48 7.58
N GLY A 99 -6.31 1.19 7.76
CA GLY A 99 -7.48 0.56 7.18
C GLY A 99 -7.60 -0.91 7.48
N VAL A 100 -8.15 -1.65 6.52
CA VAL A 100 -8.50 -3.06 6.71
C VAL A 100 -7.96 -3.93 5.58
N LYS A 101 -7.75 -5.21 5.90
CA LYS A 101 -7.60 -6.29 4.93
C LYS A 101 -8.67 -7.35 5.17
N TYR A 102 -9.21 -7.89 4.08
CA TYR A 102 -10.18 -8.98 4.11
C TYR A 102 -9.90 -9.98 3.01
N GLY A 103 -9.95 -11.28 3.34
CA GLY A 103 -9.66 -12.32 2.35
C GLY A 103 -9.64 -13.73 2.94
N MET A 104 -8.78 -14.56 2.38
CA MET A 104 -8.63 -15.95 2.76
C MET A 104 -7.22 -16.23 3.24
N ARG A 105 -7.11 -17.03 4.29
CA ARG A 105 -5.85 -17.49 4.86
C ARG A 105 -5.84 -19.00 4.98
N SER A 106 -4.74 -19.61 4.57
CA SER A 106 -4.40 -21.00 4.81
C SER A 106 -3.14 -21.10 5.69
N GLU A 107 -2.68 -22.30 6.01
CA GLU A 107 -1.47 -22.50 6.83
C GLU A 107 -0.20 -21.86 6.23
N LYS A 108 -0.08 -21.84 4.90
CA LYS A 108 1.13 -21.36 4.20
C LYS A 108 0.92 -20.13 3.34
N LEU A 109 -0.33 -19.76 3.07
CA LEU A 109 -0.67 -18.74 2.10
C LEU A 109 -1.85 -17.89 2.56
N GLY A 110 -1.78 -16.58 2.34
CA GLY A 110 -2.90 -15.65 2.49
C GLY A 110 -3.10 -14.82 1.22
N ILE A 111 -4.35 -14.58 0.86
CA ILE A 111 -4.75 -13.67 -0.23
C ILE A 111 -5.85 -12.77 0.31
N PHE A 112 -5.61 -11.46 0.27
CA PHE A 112 -6.53 -10.48 0.82
C PHE A 112 -6.73 -9.31 -0.17
N GLY A 113 -7.91 -8.70 -0.09
CA GLY A 113 -8.10 -7.33 -0.55
C GLY A 113 -7.80 -6.36 0.58
N LYS A 114 -7.32 -5.18 0.25
CA LYS A 114 -7.03 -4.10 1.21
C LYS A 114 -7.76 -2.83 0.83
N LEU A 115 -8.11 -2.02 1.86
CA LEU A 115 -8.63 -0.67 1.71
C LEU A 115 -8.11 0.18 2.86
N ARG A 116 -7.28 1.20 2.56
CA ARG A 116 -6.57 2.00 3.55
C ARG A 116 -6.63 3.49 3.19
N PRO A 117 -7.56 4.26 3.76
CA PRO A 117 -7.48 5.71 3.75
C PRO A 117 -6.28 6.22 4.56
N GLY A 118 -5.84 7.43 4.25
CA GLY A 118 -4.76 8.08 4.97
C GLY A 118 -4.32 9.38 4.32
N PHE A 119 -3.06 9.73 4.52
CA PHE A 119 -2.50 10.99 4.05
C PHE A 119 -1.09 10.77 3.49
N ILE A 120 -0.74 11.61 2.52
CA ILE A 120 0.62 11.74 2.03
C ILE A 120 1.08 13.18 2.23
N TYR A 121 2.19 13.36 2.94
CA TYR A 121 2.86 14.63 3.11
C TYR A 121 3.94 14.79 2.06
N PHE A 122 3.90 15.88 1.34
CA PHE A 122 4.93 16.33 0.39
C PHE A 122 5.76 17.40 1.07
N GLY A 123 7.06 17.14 1.26
CA GLY A 123 8.02 18.10 1.82
C GLY A 123 8.34 19.24 0.85
N GLN A 124 9.05 20.24 1.33
CA GLN A 124 9.53 21.35 0.51
C GLN A 124 10.38 20.84 -0.65
N GLY A 125 10.26 21.47 -1.82
CA GLY A 125 11.00 21.06 -3.03
C GLY A 125 10.26 20.05 -3.90
N THR A 126 9.13 19.53 -3.49
CA THR A 126 8.27 18.73 -4.36
C THR A 126 7.36 19.66 -5.15
N PRO A 127 7.38 19.66 -6.50
CA PRO A 127 6.36 20.36 -7.27
C PRO A 127 5.02 19.71 -6.99
N VAL A 128 4.14 20.42 -6.30
CA VAL A 128 2.76 19.96 -6.01
C VAL A 128 1.88 20.14 -7.25
N VAL A 129 2.39 20.94 -8.22
CA VAL A 129 1.73 21.18 -9.52
C VAL A 129 2.80 21.27 -10.61
N PRO A 130 2.54 20.79 -11.83
CA PRO A 130 3.39 21.07 -12.98
C PRO A 130 3.52 22.60 -13.20
N GLY A 131 4.74 23.15 -13.07
CA GLY A 131 5.00 24.60 -13.22
C GLY A 131 4.71 25.47 -12.01
N GLY A 132 4.32 24.91 -10.86
CA GLY A 132 4.04 25.64 -9.62
C GLY A 132 5.25 25.79 -8.69
N SER A 133 5.12 26.68 -7.70
CA SER A 133 6.12 26.84 -6.64
C SER A 133 6.15 25.63 -5.71
N SER A 134 7.34 25.26 -5.27
CA SER A 134 7.57 24.17 -4.32
C SER A 134 7.06 24.58 -2.93
N ALA A 135 5.92 24.09 -2.52
CA ALA A 135 5.35 24.26 -1.18
C ALA A 135 5.14 22.89 -0.54
N SER A 136 5.22 22.81 0.79
CA SER A 136 4.81 21.61 1.49
C SER A 136 3.28 21.48 1.47
N ALA A 137 2.77 20.26 1.25
CA ALA A 137 1.34 19.97 1.25
C ALA A 137 1.06 18.62 1.88
N THR A 138 -0.10 18.51 2.54
CA THR A 138 -0.64 17.25 3.02
C THR A 138 -1.91 16.96 2.24
N GLU A 139 -1.92 15.82 1.55
CA GLU A 139 -3.03 15.45 0.69
C GLU A 139 -3.67 14.14 1.16
N PHE A 140 -4.96 14.01 0.96
CA PHE A 140 -5.68 12.78 1.27
C PHE A 140 -5.26 11.67 0.29
N ALA A 141 -5.00 10.48 0.81
CA ALA A 141 -4.66 9.30 0.06
C ALA A 141 -5.61 8.14 0.40
N LEU A 142 -5.98 7.35 -0.62
CA LEU A 142 -6.73 6.12 -0.46
C LEU A 142 -6.00 5.02 -1.22
N ASP A 143 -5.51 4.02 -0.49
CA ASP A 143 -4.86 2.84 -1.07
C ASP A 143 -5.81 1.66 -1.06
N PHE A 144 -6.01 1.03 -2.21
CA PHE A 144 -6.79 -0.19 -2.34
C PHE A 144 -6.13 -1.15 -3.33
N GLY A 145 -6.30 -2.45 -3.10
CA GLY A 145 -5.67 -3.46 -3.95
C GLY A 145 -5.64 -4.84 -3.33
N GLY A 146 -4.68 -5.66 -3.79
CA GLY A 146 -4.46 -7.02 -3.36
C GLY A 146 -3.25 -7.16 -2.44
N VAL A 147 -3.31 -8.15 -1.57
CA VAL A 147 -2.25 -8.56 -0.65
C VAL A 147 -2.04 -10.06 -0.80
N PHE A 148 -0.79 -10.43 -0.97
CA PHE A 148 -0.35 -11.80 -1.01
C PHE A 148 0.62 -12.05 0.14
N GLU A 149 0.35 -13.05 0.97
CA GLU A 149 1.16 -13.40 2.13
C GLU A 149 1.60 -14.85 2.04
N LEU A 150 2.89 -15.11 2.28
CA LEU A 150 3.46 -16.43 2.46
C LEU A 150 3.90 -16.60 3.91
N TYR A 151 3.63 -17.74 4.49
CA TYR A 151 3.95 -18.06 5.88
C TYR A 151 4.98 -19.18 5.95
N PRO A 152 6.31 -18.86 5.83
CA PRO A 152 7.37 -19.86 5.95
C PRO A 152 7.41 -20.50 7.34
N SER A 153 6.98 -19.76 8.36
CA SER A 153 6.84 -20.24 9.73
C SER A 153 5.65 -19.56 10.43
N ARG A 154 5.32 -20.02 11.64
CA ARG A 154 4.25 -19.39 12.45
C ARG A 154 4.57 -17.95 12.85
N HIS A 155 5.85 -17.62 12.97
CA HIS A 155 6.34 -16.30 13.43
C HIS A 155 6.79 -15.37 12.30
N LEU A 156 6.76 -15.83 11.05
CA LEU A 156 7.27 -15.07 9.91
C LEU A 156 6.24 -15.04 8.78
N ALA A 157 5.99 -13.86 8.24
CA ALA A 157 5.26 -13.65 7.00
C ALA A 157 6.12 -12.89 5.99
N LEU A 158 6.16 -13.38 4.75
CA LEU A 158 6.61 -12.62 3.60
C LEU A 158 5.36 -12.06 2.92
N ARG A 159 5.36 -10.77 2.62
CA ARG A 159 4.18 -10.10 2.09
C ARG A 159 4.50 -9.32 0.82
N PHE A 160 3.55 -9.31 -0.09
CA PHE A 160 3.60 -8.58 -1.34
C PHE A 160 2.24 -7.89 -1.58
N ASP A 161 2.24 -6.57 -1.53
CA ASP A 161 1.06 -5.75 -1.78
C ASP A 161 1.15 -5.13 -3.17
N VAL A 162 0.03 -5.13 -3.89
CA VAL A 162 -0.15 -4.39 -5.14
C VAL A 162 -1.46 -3.63 -5.08
N GLY A 163 -1.44 -2.36 -5.40
CA GLY A 163 -2.66 -1.55 -5.36
C GLY A 163 -2.55 -0.24 -6.12
N ASP A 164 -3.65 0.48 -6.12
CA ASP A 164 -3.76 1.84 -6.59
C ASP A 164 -3.85 2.78 -5.39
N THR A 165 -2.93 3.72 -5.29
CA THR A 165 -2.97 4.81 -4.31
C THR A 165 -3.55 6.04 -4.98
N VAL A 166 -4.81 6.30 -4.70
CA VAL A 166 -5.53 7.48 -5.17
C VAL A 166 -5.20 8.65 -4.27
N ILE A 167 -4.62 9.71 -4.83
CA ILE A 167 -4.27 10.94 -4.12
C ILE A 167 -5.17 12.06 -4.61
N ARG A 168 -5.87 12.72 -3.68
CA ARG A 168 -6.71 13.87 -3.97
C ARG A 168 -5.98 15.16 -3.61
N PHE A 169 -5.58 15.89 -4.63
CA PHE A 169 -4.96 17.20 -4.48
C PHE A 169 -6.02 18.28 -4.24
N GLY A 170 -6.27 18.60 -2.96
CA GLY A 170 -7.35 19.49 -2.54
C GLY A 170 -7.22 20.92 -3.06
N GLY A 171 -5.99 21.44 -3.18
CA GLY A 171 -5.72 22.79 -3.71
C GLY A 171 -6.00 22.97 -5.20
N PHE A 172 -6.12 21.87 -5.96
CA PHE A 172 -6.22 21.90 -7.44
C PHE A 172 -7.41 21.13 -7.99
N GLY A 173 -8.18 20.45 -7.15
CA GLY A 173 -9.41 19.77 -7.55
C GLY A 173 -9.21 18.56 -8.46
N PHE A 174 -7.98 18.02 -8.62
CA PHE A 174 -7.76 16.80 -9.40
C PHE A 174 -7.39 15.60 -8.53
N THR A 175 -7.62 14.41 -9.08
CA THR A 175 -7.32 13.14 -8.43
C THR A 175 -6.32 12.36 -9.27
N SER A 176 -5.27 11.86 -8.63
CA SER A 176 -4.20 11.08 -9.25
C SER A 176 -4.31 9.61 -8.86
N HIS A 177 -4.14 8.72 -9.83
CA HIS A 177 -4.12 7.27 -9.67
C HIS A 177 -2.69 6.74 -9.79
N ASN A 178 -2.17 6.13 -8.74
CA ASN A 178 -0.77 5.81 -8.60
C ASN A 178 -0.57 4.34 -8.26
N LEU A 179 0.18 3.61 -9.09
CA LEU A 179 0.53 2.22 -8.79
C LEU A 179 1.49 2.17 -7.60
N GLN A 180 1.10 1.43 -6.58
CA GLN A 180 1.95 1.12 -5.42
C GLN A 180 2.22 -0.38 -5.34
N ILE A 181 3.49 -0.74 -5.17
CA ILE A 181 3.96 -2.11 -4.97
C ILE A 181 4.81 -2.14 -3.70
N THR A 182 4.47 -3.02 -2.77
CA THR A 182 5.09 -3.04 -1.45
C THR A 182 5.45 -4.47 -1.03
N PRO A 183 6.67 -4.96 -1.36
CA PRO A 183 7.23 -6.16 -0.72
C PRO A 183 7.63 -5.87 0.72
N GLY A 184 7.45 -6.86 1.60
CA GLY A 184 7.78 -6.73 3.00
C GLY A 184 7.92 -8.05 3.74
N VAL A 185 8.38 -7.94 4.97
CA VAL A 185 8.49 -9.05 5.92
C VAL A 185 7.87 -8.64 7.24
N ALA A 186 7.19 -9.56 7.90
CA ALA A 186 6.56 -9.31 9.20
C ALA A 186 6.84 -10.44 10.19
N LEU A 187 7.04 -10.06 11.45
CA LEU A 187 7.02 -10.96 12.60
C LEU A 187 5.58 -11.07 13.11
N ARG A 188 5.19 -12.27 13.51
CA ARG A 188 3.84 -12.64 13.89
C ARG A 188 3.83 -13.17 15.32
N PHE A 189 2.90 -12.65 16.16
CA PHE A 189 2.76 -12.92 17.59
C PHE A 189 1.34 -13.33 17.95
#